data_67e17bca65223a563793c24555bdf755
#
_entry.id   67e17bca65223a563793c24555bdf755
#
_cell.length_a   1.000
_cell.length_b   1.000
_cell.length_c   1.000
_cell.angle_alpha   90.00
_cell.angle_beta   90.00
_cell.angle_gamma   90.00
#
_symmetry.space_group_name_H-M   'P 1'
#
loop_
_entity.id
_entity.type
_entity.pdbx_description
1 polymer ?
#
loop_
_entity_poly.entity_id
_entity_poly.type
_entity_poly.pdbx_seq_one_letter_code
_entity_poly.pdbx_strand_id
1 'polypeptide(L)'
;MSASPSHKVSRIQASSVLLYPKGGKPSIITNEWLIWNDSDNKKTFQEIEHEQKALVPFQWWLSQGQVEARDPSSAVAKRIQDKTIGIWFTADEDILKHSDVIEAGKSAWALVAADFPIFRDGRSFSTTALLRERFHWTGEIRAIGDVLIDQLILGARSGFDSFALRSDQNLEVALKQFDLFTVTTQNSWRDRRSQLNTSQAG
;
A
#
# COMPACT_ATOMS: atom_id res chain seq x y z
N MET A 1 19.46 -19.98 -20.64
CA MET A 1 18.96 -19.20 -19.50
C MET A 1 17.46 -19.35 -19.47
N SER A 2 16.97 -20.22 -18.61
CA SER A 2 15.54 -20.57 -18.51
C SER A 2 14.83 -19.51 -17.69
N ALA A 3 13.88 -18.81 -18.30
CA ALA A 3 12.99 -17.90 -17.59
C ALA A 3 12.12 -18.71 -16.62
N SER A 4 12.24 -18.45 -15.34
CA SER A 4 11.34 -19.00 -14.33
C SER A 4 9.89 -18.62 -14.67
N PRO A 5 8.93 -19.55 -14.59
CA PRO A 5 7.53 -19.23 -14.82
C PRO A 5 7.09 -18.24 -13.73
N SER A 6 6.68 -17.05 -14.15
CA SER A 6 6.01 -16.11 -13.28
C SER A 6 4.76 -16.79 -12.74
N HIS A 7 4.72 -17.09 -11.45
CA HIS A 7 3.51 -17.52 -10.78
C HIS A 7 2.52 -16.35 -10.87
N LYS A 8 1.57 -16.45 -11.80
CA LYS A 8 0.38 -15.59 -11.80
C LYS A 8 -0.47 -15.99 -10.60
N VAL A 9 -0.15 -15.46 -9.44
CA VAL A 9 -1.12 -15.46 -8.34
C VAL A 9 -2.24 -14.54 -8.80
N SER A 10 -3.40 -15.11 -9.12
CA SER A 10 -4.62 -14.34 -9.31
C SER A 10 -4.77 -13.49 -8.05
N ARG A 11 -4.60 -12.16 -8.18
CA ARG A 11 -4.80 -11.23 -7.07
C ARG A 11 -6.27 -11.20 -6.74
N ILE A 12 -6.71 -12.17 -5.92
CA ILE A 12 -8.07 -12.20 -5.42
C ILE A 12 -8.24 -10.96 -4.59
N GLN A 13 -9.13 -10.09 -5.03
CA GLN A 13 -9.44 -8.87 -4.31
C GLN A 13 -10.09 -9.22 -2.97
N ALA A 14 -9.43 -8.91 -1.87
CA ALA A 14 -10.00 -9.06 -0.55
C ALA A 14 -11.23 -8.16 -0.40
N SER A 15 -12.33 -8.70 0.10
CA SER A 15 -13.56 -7.94 0.40
C SER A 15 -13.42 -7.02 1.60
N SER A 16 -12.47 -7.32 2.49
CA SER A 16 -12.19 -6.55 3.69
C SER A 16 -10.68 -6.40 3.89
N VAL A 17 -10.27 -5.36 4.56
CA VAL A 17 -8.88 -5.10 4.92
C VAL A 17 -8.76 -4.78 6.41
N LEU A 18 -7.62 -5.09 6.99
CA LEU A 18 -7.24 -4.59 8.30
C LEU A 18 -6.71 -3.17 8.14
N LEU A 19 -7.27 -2.22 8.86
CA LEU A 19 -6.81 -0.85 8.96
C LEU A 19 -6.21 -0.62 10.34
N TYR A 20 -4.96 -0.16 10.38
CA TYR A 20 -4.27 0.22 11.60
C TYR A 20 -3.52 1.54 11.38
N PRO A 21 -4.22 2.69 11.43
CA PRO A 21 -3.62 3.99 11.20
C PRO A 21 -2.67 4.38 12.35
N LYS A 22 -1.69 5.20 12.04
CA LYS A 22 -0.75 5.72 13.06
C LYS A 22 -1.51 6.48 14.15
N GLY A 23 -1.30 6.10 15.41
CA GLY A 23 -2.00 6.68 16.56
C GLY A 23 -3.44 6.23 16.74
N GLY A 24 -3.97 5.37 15.84
CA GLY A 24 -5.30 4.80 15.94
C GLY A 24 -5.32 3.37 16.46
N LYS A 25 -6.51 2.81 16.57
CA LYS A 25 -6.72 1.39 16.92
C LYS A 25 -6.90 0.56 15.65
N PRO A 26 -6.48 -0.71 15.65
CA PRO A 26 -6.71 -1.60 14.53
C PRO A 26 -8.21 -1.92 14.39
N SER A 27 -8.68 -2.04 13.15
CA SER A 27 -10.07 -2.36 12.81
C SER A 27 -10.17 -3.11 11.49
N ILE A 28 -11.28 -3.81 11.27
CA ILE A 28 -11.62 -4.42 9.98
C ILE A 28 -12.57 -3.48 9.26
N ILE A 29 -12.25 -3.14 8.02
CA ILE A 29 -13.07 -2.28 7.17
C ILE A 29 -13.37 -2.95 5.83
N THR A 30 -14.45 -2.54 5.16
CA THR A 30 -14.75 -2.95 3.80
C THR A 30 -13.70 -2.42 2.84
N ASN A 31 -13.25 -3.26 1.91
CA ASN A 31 -12.33 -2.84 0.87
C ASN A 31 -13.11 -2.26 -0.33
N GLU A 32 -12.99 -0.98 -0.53
CA GLU A 32 -13.63 -0.26 -1.66
C GLU A 32 -12.70 -0.11 -2.88
N TRP A 33 -11.45 -0.57 -2.79
CA TRP A 33 -10.44 -0.38 -3.82
C TRP A 33 -10.31 -1.60 -4.72
N LEU A 34 -10.54 -1.41 -6.01
CA LEU A 34 -10.24 -2.39 -7.05
C LEU A 34 -8.76 -2.33 -7.38
N ILE A 35 -8.06 -3.45 -7.31
CA ILE A 35 -6.69 -3.57 -7.84
C ILE A 35 -6.82 -3.82 -9.34
N TRP A 36 -6.51 -2.80 -10.13
CA TRP A 36 -6.54 -2.90 -11.58
C TRP A 36 -5.14 -3.18 -12.13
N ASN A 37 -5.08 -4.01 -13.18
CA ASN A 37 -3.88 -4.33 -13.91
C ASN A 37 -4.24 -4.56 -15.38
N ASP A 38 -3.58 -3.85 -16.28
CA ASP A 38 -3.83 -3.91 -17.72
C ASP A 38 -3.68 -5.32 -18.32
N SER A 39 -2.77 -6.14 -17.76
CA SER A 39 -2.52 -7.50 -18.24
C SER A 39 -3.55 -8.53 -17.77
N ASP A 40 -4.24 -8.31 -16.67
CA ASP A 40 -5.10 -9.30 -16.01
C ASP A 40 -6.60 -8.98 -16.11
N ASN A 41 -6.94 -7.72 -16.37
CA ASN A 41 -8.32 -7.27 -16.45
C ASN A 41 -8.81 -7.29 -17.91
N LYS A 42 -9.99 -7.85 -18.09
CA LYS A 42 -10.70 -7.80 -19.38
C LYS A 42 -11.23 -6.39 -19.72
N LYS A 43 -11.14 -5.45 -18.78
CA LYS A 43 -11.62 -4.08 -18.89
C LYS A 43 -10.44 -3.12 -18.99
N THR A 44 -10.51 -2.17 -19.89
CA THR A 44 -9.62 -1.02 -19.93
C THR A 44 -9.86 -0.13 -18.71
N PHE A 45 -8.90 0.73 -18.35
CA PHE A 45 -9.08 1.66 -17.23
C PHE A 45 -10.31 2.57 -17.39
N GLN A 46 -10.63 2.97 -18.63
CA GLN A 46 -11.77 3.82 -18.97
C GLN A 46 -13.12 3.12 -18.76
N GLU A 47 -13.14 1.78 -18.78
CA GLU A 47 -14.37 0.98 -18.55
C GLU A 47 -14.66 0.73 -17.06
N ILE A 48 -13.77 1.18 -16.14
CA ILE A 48 -14.03 1.13 -14.70
C ILE A 48 -14.99 2.27 -14.36
N GLU A 49 -16.10 1.95 -13.70
CA GLU A 49 -17.07 2.94 -13.22
C GLU A 49 -16.35 4.03 -12.40
N HIS A 50 -16.71 5.29 -12.63
CA HIS A 50 -16.01 6.44 -12.09
C HIS A 50 -15.98 6.45 -10.54
N GLU A 51 -17.06 6.00 -9.92
CA GLU A 51 -17.24 5.92 -8.46
C GLU A 51 -16.42 4.79 -7.84
N GLN A 52 -16.05 3.78 -8.64
CA GLN A 52 -15.21 2.68 -8.16
C GLN A 52 -13.79 3.15 -7.91
N LYS A 53 -13.35 3.12 -6.68
CA LYS A 53 -11.94 3.43 -6.32
C LYS A 53 -11.01 2.40 -6.96
N ALA A 54 -9.96 2.86 -7.64
CA ALA A 54 -9.03 2.02 -8.38
C ALA A 54 -7.58 2.24 -7.98
N LEU A 55 -6.86 1.14 -7.70
CA LEU A 55 -5.41 1.10 -7.58
C LEU A 55 -4.85 0.68 -8.93
N VAL A 56 -4.08 1.55 -9.58
CA VAL A 56 -3.45 1.29 -10.87
C VAL A 56 -1.96 0.99 -10.70
N PRO A 57 -1.32 0.21 -11.60
CA PRO A 57 0.11 -0.05 -11.54
C PRO A 57 0.90 1.24 -11.67
N PHE A 58 2.00 1.38 -10.94
CA PHE A 58 2.90 2.53 -11.07
C PHE A 58 3.48 2.64 -12.50
N GLN A 59 3.78 1.53 -13.16
CA GLN A 59 4.25 1.52 -14.55
C GLN A 59 3.19 2.06 -15.54
N TRP A 60 1.91 1.74 -15.32
CA TRP A 60 0.84 2.34 -16.11
C TRP A 60 0.75 3.86 -15.86
N TRP A 61 0.90 4.29 -14.61
CA TRP A 61 0.94 5.71 -14.27
C TRP A 61 2.08 6.43 -15.00
N LEU A 62 3.27 5.85 -15.01
CA LEU A 62 4.43 6.43 -15.71
C LEU A 62 4.21 6.55 -17.23
N SER A 63 3.55 5.57 -17.83
CA SER A 63 3.37 5.51 -19.29
C SER A 63 2.16 6.31 -19.80
N GLN A 64 1.06 6.34 -19.07
CA GLN A 64 -0.22 6.90 -19.50
C GLN A 64 -0.83 7.86 -18.49
N GLY A 65 -0.93 7.44 -17.21
CA GLY A 65 -1.65 8.17 -16.18
C GLY A 65 -1.19 9.61 -15.98
N GLN A 66 0.11 9.88 -16.03
CA GLN A 66 0.66 11.23 -15.91
C GLN A 66 0.25 12.14 -17.07
N VAL A 67 0.14 11.60 -18.28
CA VAL A 67 -0.26 12.37 -19.46
C VAL A 67 -1.75 12.70 -19.34
N GLU A 68 -2.57 11.71 -19.03
CA GLU A 68 -4.01 11.92 -18.84
C GLU A 68 -4.31 12.85 -17.65
N ALA A 69 -3.52 12.81 -16.58
CA ALA A 69 -3.70 13.68 -15.42
C ALA A 69 -3.56 15.19 -15.74
N ARG A 70 -2.89 15.53 -16.85
CA ARG A 70 -2.71 16.92 -17.31
C ARG A 70 -3.92 17.46 -18.07
N ASP A 71 -4.78 16.58 -18.58
CA ASP A 71 -6.02 16.97 -19.22
C ASP A 71 -7.16 17.00 -18.20
N PRO A 72 -7.69 18.19 -17.83
CA PRO A 72 -8.76 18.32 -16.84
C PRO A 72 -10.05 17.59 -17.22
N SER A 73 -10.25 17.28 -18.51
CA SER A 73 -11.41 16.56 -19.01
C SER A 73 -11.28 15.05 -18.92
N SER A 74 -10.08 14.54 -18.66
CA SER A 74 -9.80 13.11 -18.63
C SER A 74 -10.46 12.39 -17.45
N ALA A 75 -10.67 11.09 -17.59
CA ALA A 75 -11.14 10.24 -16.50
C ALA A 75 -10.14 10.22 -15.32
N VAL A 76 -8.83 10.28 -15.60
CA VAL A 76 -7.78 10.31 -14.59
C VAL A 76 -7.84 11.59 -13.76
N ALA A 77 -7.96 12.76 -14.40
CA ALA A 77 -8.03 14.04 -13.70
C ALA A 77 -9.27 14.11 -12.78
N LYS A 78 -10.43 13.63 -13.23
CA LYS A 78 -11.64 13.53 -12.40
C LYS A 78 -11.42 12.63 -11.19
N ARG A 79 -10.80 11.44 -11.38
CA ARG A 79 -10.51 10.52 -10.28
C ARG A 79 -9.52 11.09 -9.26
N ILE A 80 -8.57 11.92 -9.70
CA ILE A 80 -7.68 12.66 -8.79
C ILE A 80 -8.49 13.62 -7.92
N GLN A 81 -9.39 14.40 -8.53
CA GLN A 81 -10.27 15.34 -7.84
C GLN A 81 -11.17 14.63 -6.82
N ASP A 82 -11.76 13.50 -7.20
CA ASP A 82 -12.70 12.73 -6.38
C ASP A 82 -12.02 11.78 -5.39
N LYS A 83 -10.68 11.73 -5.40
CA LYS A 83 -9.87 10.82 -4.56
C LYS A 83 -10.23 9.34 -4.75
N THR A 84 -10.51 8.94 -6.00
CA THR A 84 -10.86 7.56 -6.39
C THR A 84 -9.75 6.85 -7.17
N ILE A 85 -8.56 7.45 -7.27
CA ILE A 85 -7.36 6.83 -7.86
C ILE A 85 -6.25 6.70 -6.83
N GLY A 86 -5.60 5.56 -6.84
CA GLY A 86 -4.39 5.26 -6.07
C GLY A 86 -3.40 4.46 -6.92
N ILE A 87 -2.21 4.28 -6.41
CA ILE A 87 -1.11 3.60 -7.13
C ILE A 87 -0.68 2.36 -6.35
N TRP A 88 -0.33 1.29 -7.07
CA TRP A 88 0.37 0.18 -6.45
C TRP A 88 1.72 -0.07 -7.12
N PHE A 89 2.72 -0.36 -6.27
CA PHE A 89 4.10 -0.64 -6.65
C PHE A 89 4.33 -2.14 -6.65
N THR A 90 5.01 -2.65 -7.67
CA THR A 90 5.55 -4.01 -7.64
C THR A 90 6.76 -4.09 -6.70
N ALA A 91 7.12 -5.28 -6.26
CA ALA A 91 8.22 -5.46 -5.32
C ALA A 91 9.61 -5.11 -5.90
N ASP A 92 9.75 -5.07 -7.22
CA ASP A 92 10.99 -4.80 -7.94
C ASP A 92 11.11 -3.36 -8.46
N GLU A 93 10.14 -2.49 -8.19
CA GLU A 93 10.20 -1.09 -8.57
C GLU A 93 11.20 -0.29 -7.74
N ASP A 94 12.10 0.40 -8.44
CA ASP A 94 13.03 1.36 -7.83
C ASP A 94 12.39 2.76 -7.80
N ILE A 95 11.65 3.03 -6.72
CA ILE A 95 10.92 4.30 -6.57
C ILE A 95 11.85 5.52 -6.45
N LEU A 96 13.13 5.33 -6.11
CA LEU A 96 14.09 6.44 -6.02
C LEU A 96 14.42 7.04 -7.39
N LYS A 97 14.30 6.26 -8.47
CA LYS A 97 14.48 6.75 -9.84
C LYS A 97 13.36 7.69 -10.32
N HIS A 98 12.25 7.73 -9.59
CA HIS A 98 11.03 8.47 -9.94
C HIS A 98 10.62 9.45 -8.83
N SER A 99 11.62 10.07 -8.20
CA SER A 99 11.38 10.92 -7.02
C SER A 99 10.44 12.10 -7.30
N ASP A 100 10.53 12.71 -8.46
CA ASP A 100 9.67 13.80 -8.91
C ASP A 100 8.21 13.35 -9.10
N VAL A 101 8.02 12.14 -9.62
CA VAL A 101 6.69 11.54 -9.81
C VAL A 101 6.06 11.20 -8.46
N ILE A 102 6.84 10.65 -7.52
CA ILE A 102 6.36 10.34 -6.17
C ILE A 102 5.97 11.64 -5.43
N GLU A 103 6.76 12.70 -5.56
CA GLU A 103 6.44 13.99 -4.96
C GLU A 103 5.14 14.58 -5.52
N ALA A 104 4.96 14.55 -6.85
CA ALA A 104 3.71 14.97 -7.50
C ALA A 104 2.52 14.08 -7.07
N GLY A 105 2.77 12.80 -6.88
CA GLY A 105 1.77 11.81 -6.46
C GLY A 105 1.11 12.11 -5.12
N LYS A 106 1.79 12.83 -4.22
CA LYS A 106 1.23 13.21 -2.90
C LYS A 106 -0.08 13.99 -3.00
N SER A 107 -0.24 14.79 -4.05
CA SER A 107 -1.47 15.54 -4.30
C SER A 107 -2.49 14.76 -5.15
N ALA A 108 -2.02 13.84 -5.98
CA ALA A 108 -2.82 13.14 -6.97
C ALA A 108 -3.41 11.83 -6.42
N TRP A 109 -2.65 11.06 -5.65
CA TRP A 109 -3.04 9.72 -5.24
C TRP A 109 -3.67 9.71 -3.84
N ALA A 110 -4.85 9.13 -3.74
CA ALA A 110 -5.55 9.03 -2.46
C ALA A 110 -4.98 7.93 -1.55
N LEU A 111 -4.37 6.90 -2.15
CA LEU A 111 -3.79 5.73 -1.49
C LEU A 111 -2.63 5.21 -2.33
N VAL A 112 -1.60 4.70 -1.67
CA VAL A 112 -0.56 3.91 -2.31
C VAL A 112 -0.53 2.50 -1.75
N ALA A 113 -0.17 1.52 -2.57
CA ALA A 113 -0.04 0.14 -2.13
C ALA A 113 1.30 -0.44 -2.56
N ALA A 114 1.82 -1.41 -1.80
CA ALA A 114 3.00 -2.18 -2.17
C ALA A 114 2.63 -3.67 -2.22
N ASP A 115 2.99 -4.31 -3.33
CA ASP A 115 2.63 -5.68 -3.64
C ASP A 115 3.63 -6.68 -3.07
N PHE A 116 3.13 -7.70 -2.42
CA PHE A 116 3.89 -8.88 -2.01
C PHE A 116 3.59 -9.99 -3.02
N PRO A 117 4.43 -10.23 -4.05
CA PRO A 117 4.18 -11.26 -5.06
C PRO A 117 4.19 -12.66 -4.46
N ILE A 118 4.96 -12.86 -3.39
CA ILE A 118 4.97 -14.03 -2.51
C ILE A 118 5.30 -13.56 -1.09
N PHE A 119 4.78 -14.25 -0.06
CA PHE A 119 4.91 -13.84 1.34
C PHE A 119 6.36 -13.63 1.82
N ARG A 120 7.32 -14.36 1.27
CA ARG A 120 8.76 -14.28 1.62
C ARG A 120 9.51 -13.15 0.90
N ASP A 121 8.86 -12.43 -0.02
CA ASP A 121 9.48 -11.29 -0.70
C ASP A 121 9.36 -10.02 0.14
N GLY A 122 10.42 -9.67 0.84
CA GLY A 122 10.43 -8.54 1.77
C GLY A 122 10.69 -7.19 1.12
N ARG A 123 10.87 -7.08 -0.21
CA ARG A 123 11.23 -5.82 -0.88
C ARG A 123 10.20 -4.71 -0.67
N SER A 124 8.92 -5.05 -0.58
CA SER A 124 7.84 -4.09 -0.34
C SER A 124 7.91 -3.41 1.03
N PHE A 125 8.58 -3.99 2.02
CA PHE A 125 8.88 -3.29 3.29
C PHE A 125 9.85 -2.13 3.06
N SER A 126 10.86 -2.31 2.19
CA SER A 126 11.81 -1.25 1.84
C SER A 126 11.13 -0.12 1.06
N THR A 127 10.29 -0.46 0.08
CA THR A 127 9.47 0.53 -0.65
C THR A 127 8.65 1.38 0.31
N THR A 128 7.98 0.75 1.27
CA THR A 128 7.16 1.45 2.28
C THR A 128 8.00 2.33 3.21
N ALA A 129 9.15 1.83 3.68
CA ALA A 129 10.06 2.62 4.52
C ALA A 129 10.58 3.85 3.76
N LEU A 130 10.95 3.71 2.48
CA LEU A 130 11.37 4.84 1.64
C LEU A 130 10.23 5.86 1.44
N LEU A 131 9.01 5.42 1.19
CA LEU A 131 7.85 6.31 1.10
C LEU A 131 7.67 7.13 2.38
N ARG A 132 7.83 6.52 3.55
CA ARG A 132 7.70 7.21 4.85
C ARG A 132 8.88 8.12 5.18
N GLU A 133 10.08 7.60 5.08
CA GLU A 133 11.29 8.25 5.59
C GLU A 133 11.89 9.24 4.58
N ARG A 134 11.92 8.85 3.30
CA ARG A 134 12.54 9.65 2.25
C ARG A 134 11.55 10.63 1.61
N PHE A 135 10.36 10.14 1.27
CA PHE A 135 9.35 10.95 0.59
C PHE A 135 8.35 11.60 1.55
N HIS A 136 8.41 11.30 2.84
CA HIS A 136 7.49 11.84 3.85
C HIS A 136 6.01 11.66 3.48
N TRP A 137 5.69 10.51 2.89
CA TRP A 137 4.31 10.17 2.53
C TRP A 137 3.45 10.05 3.79
N THR A 138 2.40 10.85 3.87
CA THR A 138 1.49 10.91 5.03
C THR A 138 0.17 10.18 4.82
N GLY A 139 -0.21 9.91 3.56
CA GLY A 139 -1.42 9.17 3.21
C GLY A 139 -1.34 7.68 3.55
N GLU A 140 -2.44 6.96 3.36
CA GLU A 140 -2.50 5.52 3.59
C GLU A 140 -1.51 4.77 2.69
N ILE A 141 -0.77 3.81 3.27
CA ILE A 141 0.02 2.82 2.56
C ILE A 141 -0.55 1.43 2.86
N ARG A 142 -0.91 0.71 1.80
CA ARG A 142 -1.56 -0.61 1.88
C ARG A 142 -0.65 -1.74 1.44
N ALA A 143 -0.59 -2.81 2.23
CA ALA A 143 0.00 -4.08 1.80
C ALA A 143 -1.03 -4.87 1.00
N ILE A 144 -0.66 -5.33 -0.19
CA ILE A 144 -1.49 -6.16 -1.08
C ILE A 144 -0.73 -7.38 -1.56
N GLY A 145 -1.43 -8.36 -2.15
CA GLY A 145 -0.81 -9.58 -2.68
C GLY A 145 -0.79 -10.71 -1.65
N ASP A 146 0.33 -11.41 -1.53
CA ASP A 146 0.47 -12.58 -0.64
C ASP A 146 0.82 -12.16 0.81
N VAL A 147 -0.10 -11.43 1.46
CA VAL A 147 0.08 -10.88 2.81
C VAL A 147 -0.45 -11.85 3.86
N LEU A 148 0.40 -12.23 4.81
CA LEU A 148 0.08 -13.17 5.88
C LEU A 148 0.03 -12.48 7.25
N ILE A 149 -0.62 -13.15 8.22
CA ILE A 149 -0.82 -12.67 9.59
C ILE A 149 0.51 -12.36 10.29
N ASP A 150 1.53 -13.18 10.12
CA ASP A 150 2.85 -13.05 10.76
C ASP A 150 3.63 -11.81 10.30
N GLN A 151 3.28 -11.24 9.15
CA GLN A 151 3.91 -10.02 8.60
C GLN A 151 3.31 -8.72 9.15
N LEU A 152 2.19 -8.76 9.83
CA LEU A 152 1.41 -7.56 10.19
C LEU A 152 2.17 -6.60 11.10
N ILE A 153 2.82 -7.10 12.15
CA ILE A 153 3.58 -6.26 13.09
C ILE A 153 4.77 -5.61 12.39
N LEU A 154 5.53 -6.40 11.62
CA LEU A 154 6.65 -5.88 10.84
C LEU A 154 6.18 -4.84 9.83
N GLY A 155 5.09 -5.13 9.12
CA GLY A 155 4.48 -4.22 8.15
C GLY A 155 4.06 -2.91 8.77
N ALA A 156 3.33 -2.95 9.89
CA ALA A 156 2.93 -1.76 10.62
C ALA A 156 4.13 -0.92 11.07
N ARG A 157 5.20 -1.56 11.55
CA ARG A 157 6.45 -0.90 11.96
C ARG A 157 7.20 -0.29 10.79
N SER A 158 7.15 -0.91 9.60
CA SER A 158 7.77 -0.38 8.38
C SER A 158 6.99 0.78 7.76
N GLY A 159 5.73 0.99 8.16
CA GLY A 159 4.95 2.14 7.71
C GLY A 159 3.64 1.84 7.00
N PHE A 160 3.23 0.58 6.89
CA PHE A 160 1.90 0.24 6.38
C PHE A 160 0.81 0.65 7.38
N ASP A 161 -0.30 1.18 6.84
CA ASP A 161 -1.51 1.49 7.62
C ASP A 161 -2.60 0.45 7.42
N SER A 162 -2.60 -0.24 6.28
CA SER A 162 -3.64 -1.23 6.00
C SER A 162 -3.09 -2.47 5.28
N PHE A 163 -3.83 -3.58 5.42
CA PHE A 163 -3.40 -4.90 4.98
C PHE A 163 -4.56 -5.63 4.33
N ALA A 164 -4.45 -5.91 3.03
CA ALA A 164 -5.34 -6.82 2.31
C ALA A 164 -4.75 -8.23 2.42
N LEU A 165 -5.22 -8.99 3.41
CA LEU A 165 -4.70 -10.33 3.66
C LEU A 165 -5.10 -11.31 2.57
N ARG A 166 -4.28 -12.34 2.38
CA ARG A 166 -4.61 -13.50 1.57
C ARG A 166 -5.91 -14.15 2.08
N SER A 167 -6.73 -14.65 1.15
CA SER A 167 -8.10 -15.11 1.44
C SER A 167 -8.23 -16.27 2.43
N ASP A 168 -7.15 -17.02 2.67
CA ASP A 168 -7.10 -18.11 3.66
C ASP A 168 -6.80 -17.61 5.08
N GLN A 169 -6.54 -16.33 5.28
CA GLN A 169 -6.22 -15.74 6.56
C GLN A 169 -7.48 -15.28 7.30
N ASN A 170 -7.53 -15.53 8.61
CA ASN A 170 -8.64 -15.10 9.46
C ASN A 170 -8.40 -13.68 9.97
N LEU A 171 -9.26 -12.73 9.58
CA LEU A 171 -9.13 -11.32 9.93
C LEU A 171 -9.27 -11.05 11.44
N GLU A 172 -10.11 -11.79 12.15
CA GLU A 172 -10.30 -11.64 13.60
C GLU A 172 -9.06 -12.10 14.38
N VAL A 173 -8.42 -13.18 13.90
CA VAL A 173 -7.14 -13.64 14.47
C VAL A 173 -6.04 -12.63 14.14
N ALA A 174 -6.03 -12.11 12.94
CA ALA A 174 -5.06 -11.12 12.46
C ALA A 174 -5.15 -9.80 13.26
N LEU A 175 -6.38 -9.35 13.58
CA LEU A 175 -6.61 -8.14 14.37
C LEU A 175 -5.89 -8.20 15.73
N LYS A 176 -5.90 -9.36 16.39
CA LYS A 176 -5.28 -9.58 17.70
C LYS A 176 -3.75 -9.52 17.67
N GLN A 177 -3.13 -9.64 16.48
CA GLN A 177 -1.67 -9.55 16.37
C GLN A 177 -1.12 -8.19 16.82
N PHE A 178 -1.89 -7.13 16.62
CA PHE A 178 -1.47 -5.79 16.99
C PHE A 178 -1.42 -5.55 18.52
N ASP A 179 -2.04 -6.42 19.30
CA ASP A 179 -2.06 -6.37 20.77
C ASP A 179 -0.93 -7.18 21.41
N LEU A 180 -0.17 -7.99 20.62
CA LEU A 180 0.85 -8.90 21.16
C LEU A 180 2.04 -8.18 21.81
N PHE A 181 2.37 -6.98 21.33
CA PHE A 181 3.52 -6.23 21.83
C PHE A 181 3.10 -4.82 22.22
N THR A 182 3.18 -4.52 23.51
CA THR A 182 2.92 -3.19 24.07
C THR A 182 4.18 -2.34 24.20
N VAL A 183 5.36 -2.98 24.19
CA VAL A 183 6.67 -2.31 24.31
C VAL A 183 7.59 -2.80 23.21
N THR A 184 8.26 -1.87 22.56
CA THR A 184 9.27 -2.16 21.53
C THR A 184 10.62 -1.54 21.90
N THR A 185 11.71 -2.27 21.66
CA THR A 185 13.07 -1.82 21.98
C THR A 185 13.68 -0.92 20.91
N GLN A 186 13.08 -0.87 19.71
CA GLN A 186 13.56 -0.10 18.57
C GLN A 186 12.50 0.89 18.12
N ASN A 187 12.94 2.05 17.62
CA ASN A 187 12.07 2.99 16.93
C ASN A 187 11.49 2.38 15.66
N SER A 188 10.28 2.78 15.35
CA SER A 188 9.63 2.48 14.07
C SER A 188 8.97 3.74 13.52
N TRP A 189 8.51 3.68 12.28
CA TRP A 189 7.73 4.79 11.74
C TRP A 189 6.49 5.09 12.58
N ARG A 190 5.86 4.03 13.11
CA ARG A 190 4.63 4.14 13.90
C ARG A 190 4.90 4.64 15.31
N ASP A 191 5.89 4.02 15.97
CA ASP A 191 6.20 4.25 17.36
C ASP A 191 7.62 4.80 17.46
N ARG A 192 7.74 6.06 17.84
CA ARG A 192 9.02 6.51 18.36
C ARG A 192 9.24 5.71 19.64
N ARG A 193 10.45 5.14 19.77
CA ARG A 193 10.90 4.49 21.00
C ARG A 193 10.27 5.27 22.15
N SER A 194 9.38 4.61 22.92
CA SER A 194 8.99 5.19 24.20
C SER A 194 10.32 5.38 24.90
N GLN A 195 10.73 6.61 25.05
CA GLN A 195 11.94 6.89 25.75
C GLN A 195 11.74 6.20 27.09
N LEU A 196 12.52 5.18 27.35
CA LEU A 196 12.80 4.76 28.69
C LEU A 196 13.20 6.07 29.35
N ASN A 197 12.27 6.66 30.04
CA ASN A 197 12.24 8.08 30.35
C ASN A 197 13.59 8.50 30.91
N THR A 198 14.29 9.33 30.19
CA THR A 198 15.29 10.23 30.70
C THR A 198 14.72 11.24 31.72
N SER A 199 13.45 11.13 32.10
CA SER A 199 12.77 11.99 33.07
C SER A 199 12.85 11.51 34.53
N GLN A 200 13.72 10.55 34.85
CA GLN A 200 14.05 10.21 36.24
C GLN A 200 15.53 10.47 36.56
N ALA A 201 16.11 11.51 36.06
CA ALA A 201 17.34 12.09 36.52
C ALA A 201 17.10 13.56 36.86
N GLY A 202 16.53 13.78 38.01
CA GLY A 202 16.35 15.06 38.66
C GLY A 202 16.28 14.85 40.13
#